data_4664828e76e26fff2a2f7a92b3c52912
#
_entry.id   4664828e76e26fff2a2f7a92b3c52912
#
_cell.length_a   1.000
_cell.length_b   1.000
_cell.length_c   1.000
_cell.angle_alpha   90.00
_cell.angle_beta   90.00
_cell.angle_gamma   90.00
#
_symmetry.space_group_name_H-M   'P 1'
#
loop_
_entity.id
_entity.type
_entity.pdbx_description
1 polymer ?
#
loop_
_entity_poly.entity_id
_entity_poly.type
_entity_poly.pdbx_seq_one_letter_code
_entity_poly.pdbx_strand_id
1 'polypeptide(L)'
;MIRTRAHAPTKSGYTQDEIRREKRIEICYEGTRFQDLLRWRIAEERMKDQGAYCPLLNHNGQIEKKVYNTDPAKFGFKPKHYLLPYPGTEMRLNPNIKPNPGWE
;
A
#
# COMPACT_ATOMS: atom_id res chain seq x y z
N MET A 1 2.49 -13.54 -21.37
CA MET A 1 2.98 -14.67 -20.56
C MET A 1 2.20 -14.87 -19.26
N ILE A 2 2.10 -13.93 -18.32
CA ILE A 2 1.39 -14.13 -17.04
C ILE A 2 -0.08 -14.52 -17.25
N ARG A 3 -0.81 -13.75 -18.04
CA ARG A 3 -2.22 -14.01 -18.35
C ARG A 3 -2.43 -15.34 -19.07
N THR A 4 -1.55 -15.71 -19.97
CA THR A 4 -1.63 -16.98 -20.71
C THR A 4 -1.48 -18.16 -19.75
N ARG A 5 -0.55 -18.06 -18.78
CA ARG A 5 -0.39 -19.06 -17.71
C ARG A 5 -1.63 -19.20 -16.83
N ALA A 6 -2.28 -18.07 -16.54
CA ALA A 6 -3.48 -18.02 -15.72
C ALA A 6 -4.79 -18.29 -16.51
N HIS A 7 -4.70 -18.74 -17.78
CA HIS A 7 -5.84 -18.92 -18.68
C HIS A 7 -6.76 -17.68 -18.81
N ALA A 8 -6.20 -16.50 -18.57
CA ALA A 8 -6.93 -15.25 -18.69
C ALA A 8 -6.84 -14.67 -20.12
N PRO A 9 -7.86 -13.94 -20.59
CA PRO A 9 -7.85 -13.32 -21.91
C PRO A 9 -6.61 -12.46 -22.14
N THR A 10 -5.95 -12.66 -23.28
CA THR A 10 -4.83 -11.83 -23.68
C THR A 10 -5.29 -10.43 -24.06
N LYS A 11 -4.48 -9.42 -23.74
CA LYS A 11 -4.72 -8.02 -24.08
C LYS A 11 -3.49 -7.45 -24.77
N SER A 12 -3.70 -6.66 -25.82
CA SER A 12 -2.65 -5.90 -26.49
C SER A 12 -2.68 -4.44 -26.01
N GLY A 13 -1.52 -3.85 -25.81
CA GLY A 13 -1.40 -2.46 -25.36
C GLY A 13 -1.73 -2.31 -23.86
N TYR A 14 -0.71 -2.27 -23.02
CA TYR A 14 -0.85 -2.07 -21.58
C TYR A 14 -0.46 -0.65 -21.21
N THR A 15 -1.33 0.01 -20.46
CA THR A 15 -0.95 1.23 -19.73
C THR A 15 -0.16 0.89 -18.48
N GLN A 16 0.59 1.86 -17.96
CA GLN A 16 1.36 1.67 -16.72
C GLN A 16 0.47 1.26 -15.54
N ASP A 17 -0.73 1.82 -15.44
CA ASP A 17 -1.67 1.48 -14.36
C ASP A 17 -2.23 0.07 -14.48
N GLU A 18 -2.45 -0.41 -15.70
CA GLU A 18 -2.87 -1.80 -15.93
C GLU A 18 -1.77 -2.79 -15.55
N ILE A 19 -0.51 -2.49 -15.87
CA ILE A 19 0.63 -3.31 -15.45
C ILE A 19 0.73 -3.35 -13.93
N ARG A 20 0.58 -2.20 -13.26
CA ARG A 20 0.56 -2.11 -11.79
C ARG A 20 -0.59 -2.90 -11.17
N ARG A 21 -1.77 -2.88 -11.82
CA ARG A 21 -2.93 -3.66 -11.40
C ARG A 21 -2.71 -5.16 -11.56
N GLU A 22 -2.19 -5.60 -12.70
CA GLU A 22 -1.86 -7.01 -12.93
C GLU A 22 -0.85 -7.50 -11.89
N LYS A 23 0.21 -6.73 -11.66
CA LYS A 23 1.20 -7.06 -10.63
C LYS A 23 0.57 -7.20 -9.25
N ARG A 24 -0.35 -6.29 -8.88
CA ARG A 24 -1.06 -6.34 -7.59
C ARG A 24 -1.87 -7.64 -7.43
N ILE A 25 -2.49 -8.11 -8.51
CA ILE A 25 -3.32 -9.31 -8.48
C ILE A 25 -2.43 -10.55 -8.42
N GLU A 26 -1.38 -10.61 -9.24
CA GLU A 26 -0.50 -11.76 -9.36
C GLU A 26 0.25 -12.06 -8.05
N ILE A 27 0.75 -11.03 -7.38
CA ILE A 27 1.53 -11.15 -6.14
C ILE A 27 0.72 -10.77 -4.90
N CYS A 28 -0.59 -11.02 -4.94
CA CYS A 28 -1.46 -10.79 -3.80
C CYS A 28 -1.01 -11.68 -2.62
N TYR A 29 -0.94 -11.10 -1.42
CA TYR A 29 -0.47 -11.74 -0.19
C TYR A 29 1.04 -12.07 -0.12
N GLU A 30 1.86 -11.70 -1.10
CA GLU A 30 3.32 -11.90 -1.05
C GLU A 30 4.09 -10.78 -0.30
N GLY A 31 3.39 -9.81 0.28
CA GLY A 31 3.99 -8.75 1.10
C GLY A 31 4.72 -7.66 0.34
N THR A 32 4.84 -7.73 -0.99
CA THR A 32 5.64 -6.79 -1.80
C THR A 32 4.90 -5.49 -2.15
N ARG A 33 3.60 -5.42 -1.91
CA ARG A 33 2.74 -4.30 -2.33
C ARG A 33 3.18 -2.96 -1.77
N PHE A 34 3.56 -2.92 -0.50
CA PHE A 34 3.96 -1.68 0.16
C PHE A 34 5.23 -1.09 -0.47
N GLN A 35 6.24 -1.92 -0.70
CA GLN A 35 7.49 -1.52 -1.35
C GLN A 35 7.26 -1.01 -2.78
N ASP A 36 6.35 -1.63 -3.52
CA ASP A 36 5.97 -1.16 -4.85
C ASP A 36 5.34 0.24 -4.81
N LEU A 37 4.43 0.49 -3.88
CA LEU A 37 3.80 1.81 -3.70
C LEU A 37 4.83 2.89 -3.33
N LEU A 38 5.79 2.56 -2.47
CA LEU A 38 6.90 3.45 -2.13
C LEU A 38 7.77 3.76 -3.34
N ARG A 39 8.20 2.73 -4.06
CA ARG A 39 9.06 2.87 -5.25
C ARG A 39 8.40 3.67 -6.37
N TRP A 40 7.11 3.48 -6.56
CA TRP A 40 6.34 4.22 -7.58
C TRP A 40 5.91 5.62 -7.13
N ARG A 41 6.18 6.00 -5.89
CA ARG A 41 5.78 7.30 -5.30
C ARG A 41 4.27 7.57 -5.35
N ILE A 42 3.45 6.53 -5.23
CA ILE A 42 1.98 6.62 -5.24
C ILE A 42 1.36 6.16 -3.91
N ALA A 43 2.18 5.93 -2.88
CA ALA A 43 1.69 5.44 -1.60
C ALA A 43 0.73 6.43 -0.94
N GLU A 44 1.02 7.72 -0.99
CA GLU A 44 0.16 8.75 -0.40
C GLU A 44 -1.26 8.72 -0.99
N GLU A 45 -1.39 8.61 -2.30
CA GLU A 45 -2.68 8.55 -2.98
C GLU A 45 -3.41 7.23 -2.70
N ARG A 46 -2.68 6.10 -2.81
CA ARG A 46 -3.28 4.75 -2.73
C ARG A 46 -3.54 4.26 -1.31
N MET A 47 -3.02 4.96 -0.31
CA MET A 47 -3.18 4.63 1.10
C MET A 47 -4.01 5.67 1.88
N LYS A 48 -4.64 6.62 1.19
CA LYS A 48 -5.50 7.65 1.81
C LYS A 48 -6.70 7.05 2.54
N ASP A 49 -7.31 6.03 1.95
CA ASP A 49 -8.59 5.48 2.40
C ASP A 49 -8.43 4.00 2.75
N GLN A 50 -7.61 3.70 3.73
CA GLN A 50 -7.52 2.33 4.24
C GLN A 50 -8.68 2.07 5.20
N GLY A 51 -9.81 1.63 4.64
CA GLY A 51 -10.91 1.06 5.40
C GLY A 51 -10.78 -0.46 5.47
N ALA A 52 -11.04 -1.03 6.62
CA ALA A 52 -11.23 -2.47 6.74
C ALA A 52 -12.72 -2.80 6.47
N TYR A 53 -12.94 -3.82 5.65
CA TYR A 53 -14.28 -4.36 5.44
C TYR A 53 -14.44 -5.63 6.29
N CYS A 54 -15.44 -5.66 7.16
CA CYS A 54 -15.83 -6.87 7.84
C CYS A 54 -17.12 -7.39 7.21
N PRO A 55 -17.12 -8.59 6.60
CA PRO A 55 -18.35 -9.22 6.17
C PRO A 55 -19.13 -9.68 7.42
N LEU A 56 -20.32 -9.17 7.60
CA LEU A 56 -21.26 -9.61 8.64
C LEU A 56 -22.43 -10.30 7.96
N LEU A 57 -22.86 -11.43 8.52
CA LEU A 57 -24.13 -12.05 8.16
C LEU A 57 -25.26 -11.32 8.91
N ASN A 58 -26.21 -10.79 8.16
CA ASN A 58 -27.43 -10.28 8.77
C ASN A 58 -28.40 -11.43 9.15
N HIS A 59 -29.45 -11.12 9.87
CA HIS A 59 -30.44 -12.10 10.32
C HIS A 59 -31.17 -12.83 9.14
N ASN A 60 -31.09 -12.29 7.93
CA ASN A 60 -31.63 -12.89 6.71
C ASN A 60 -30.61 -13.78 5.97
N GLY A 61 -29.43 -14.01 6.54
CA GLY A 61 -28.35 -14.79 5.92
C GLY A 61 -27.63 -14.10 4.76
N GLN A 62 -27.84 -12.79 4.56
CA GLN A 62 -27.15 -12.01 3.55
C GLN A 62 -25.86 -11.42 4.12
N ILE A 63 -24.83 -11.34 3.31
CA ILE A 63 -23.55 -10.73 3.68
C ILE A 63 -23.66 -9.20 3.56
N GLU A 64 -23.63 -8.52 4.70
CA GLU A 64 -23.46 -7.08 4.76
C GLU A 64 -21.99 -6.70 4.92
N LYS A 65 -21.54 -5.73 4.10
CA LYS A 65 -20.20 -5.17 4.23
C LYS A 65 -20.24 -3.99 5.19
N LYS A 66 -19.77 -4.18 6.42
CA LYS A 66 -19.57 -3.07 7.33
C LYS A 66 -18.19 -2.46 7.13
N VAL A 67 -18.14 -1.18 6.81
CA VAL A 67 -16.89 -0.43 6.67
C VAL A 67 -16.45 0.03 8.05
N TYR A 68 -15.28 -0.40 8.48
CA TYR A 68 -14.60 0.20 9.62
C TYR A 68 -13.63 1.25 9.09
N ASN A 69 -13.97 2.51 9.24
CA ASN A 69 -13.03 3.59 8.96
C ASN A 69 -11.94 3.57 10.02
N THR A 70 -10.74 3.24 9.60
CA THR A 70 -9.56 3.59 10.37
C THR A 70 -9.37 5.10 10.27
N ASP A 71 -9.13 5.76 11.40
CA ASP A 71 -8.89 7.19 11.43
C ASP A 71 -7.70 7.56 10.50
N PRO A 72 -7.94 8.27 9.38
CA PRO A 72 -6.87 8.62 8.45
C PRO A 72 -5.77 9.48 9.08
N ALA A 73 -6.11 10.21 10.15
CA ALA A 73 -5.14 11.01 10.88
C ALA A 73 -4.11 10.17 11.63
N LYS A 74 -4.50 8.96 12.06
CA LYS A 74 -3.60 8.03 12.78
C LYS A 74 -2.81 7.12 11.85
N PHE A 75 -3.43 6.67 10.77
CA PHE A 75 -2.86 5.62 9.89
C PHE A 75 -2.58 6.11 8.47
N GLY A 76 -2.87 7.39 8.16
CA GLY A 76 -2.63 7.97 6.86
C GLY A 76 -1.14 8.02 6.50
N PHE A 77 -0.82 7.62 5.27
CA PHE A 77 0.51 7.78 4.73
C PHE A 77 0.81 9.27 4.48
N LYS A 78 1.94 9.75 4.95
CA LYS A 78 2.40 11.14 4.76
C LYS A 78 3.68 11.17 3.91
N PRO A 79 4.00 12.26 3.21
CA PRO A 79 5.20 12.38 2.39
C PRO A 79 6.50 11.98 3.12
N LYS A 80 6.62 12.30 4.40
CA LYS A 80 7.78 11.91 5.20
C LYS A 80 8.00 10.39 5.30
N HIS A 81 6.94 9.58 5.13
CA HIS A 81 7.02 8.12 5.25
C HIS A 81 7.68 7.43 4.04
N TYR A 82 8.00 8.18 2.96
CA TYR A 82 8.83 7.64 1.88
C TYR A 82 10.28 7.40 2.30
N LEU A 83 10.75 8.13 3.30
CA LEU A 83 12.08 7.97 3.88
C LEU A 83 11.90 7.65 5.37
N LEU A 84 12.37 6.50 5.80
CA LEU A 84 12.32 6.14 7.22
C LEU A 84 13.27 7.02 8.04
N PRO A 85 12.95 7.30 9.32
CA PRO A 85 13.86 8.00 10.19
C PRO A 85 15.12 7.17 10.43
N TYR A 86 16.25 7.82 10.67
CA TYR A 86 17.43 7.14 11.16
C TYR A 86 17.19 6.60 12.58
N PRO A 87 17.73 5.42 12.93
CA PRO A 87 17.66 4.92 14.29
C PRO A 87 18.24 5.94 15.26
N GLY A 88 17.56 6.17 16.39
CA GLY A 88 18.02 7.16 17.38
C GLY A 88 19.38 6.85 17.99
N THR A 89 19.79 5.58 17.99
CA THR A 89 21.15 5.15 18.39
C THR A 89 22.21 5.71 17.44
N GLU A 90 21.97 5.61 16.13
CA GLU A 90 22.90 6.13 15.12
C GLU A 90 23.05 7.64 15.19
N MET A 91 21.94 8.34 15.40
CA MET A 91 21.96 9.80 15.55
C MET A 91 22.72 10.26 16.81
N ARG A 92 22.70 9.46 17.90
CA ARG A 92 23.47 9.76 19.10
C ARG A 92 24.97 9.48 18.94
N LEU A 93 25.33 8.44 18.19
CA LEU A 93 26.71 8.08 17.93
C LEU A 93 27.40 9.00 16.93
N ASN A 94 26.64 9.53 15.98
CA ASN A 94 27.17 10.42 14.95
C ASN A 94 26.35 11.72 14.86
N PRO A 95 26.76 12.79 15.57
CA PRO A 95 26.04 14.07 15.58
C PRO A 95 26.02 14.79 14.22
N ASN A 96 26.77 14.33 13.22
CA ASN A 96 26.75 14.88 11.87
C ASN A 96 25.60 14.34 11.02
N ILE A 97 24.88 13.32 11.46
CA ILE A 97 23.71 12.81 10.76
C ILE A 97 22.56 13.79 10.95
N LYS A 98 22.07 14.33 9.81
CA LYS A 98 20.85 15.13 9.80
C LYS A 98 19.65 14.21 9.61
N PRO A 99 18.54 14.40 10.36
CA PRO A 99 17.34 13.61 10.17
C PRO A 99 16.78 13.79 8.74
N ASN A 100 16.07 12.77 8.26
CA ASN A 100 15.35 12.88 7.00
C ASN A 100 14.24 13.94 7.11
N PRO A 101 13.89 14.65 6.02
CA PRO A 101 12.87 15.69 6.04
C PRO A 101 11.54 15.22 6.67
N GLY A 102 11.03 15.99 7.63
CA GLY A 102 9.81 15.67 8.36
C GLY A 102 9.98 14.76 9.58
N TRP A 103 11.22 14.42 9.96
CA TRP A 103 11.59 13.66 11.15
C TRP A 103 12.49 14.45 12.13
N GLU A 104 12.48 15.75 11.97
CA GLU A 104 13.20 16.72 12.81
C GLU A 104 12.65 16.76 14.23
#